data_0d1540ca4a4212d3a4d4a3ed530e5200
#
_entry.id   0d1540ca4a4212d3a4d4a3ed530e5200
#
_cell.length_a   1.000
_cell.length_b   1.000
_cell.length_c   1.000
_cell.angle_alpha   90.00
_cell.angle_beta   90.00
_cell.angle_gamma   90.00
#
_symmetry.space_group_name_H-M   'P 1'
#
loop_
_entity.id
_entity.type
_entity.pdbx_description
1 polymer ?
#
loop_
_entity_poly.entity_id
_entity_poly.type
_entity_poly.pdbx_seq_one_letter_code
_entity_poly.pdbx_strand_id
1 'polypeptide(L)'
;IDITKTIVSKNIFYTKQLYKEYQNNKFSIIEIHNRPESLVYMIKNKVKSKLIFIFHNNPQEMRGSVSIKERVFLAENTDYIYFVSKWVKNKFFEGLPYENRNNCEILYPAISELKQFPKKEKIIIFCGKLNSSKGYDIFGKSIIKVLDRFKDWKAIAIGNEPREKYNFAHKNFRILDWVKHQKILKYYSKSSISVVPSKWQEPFGRTAMESAAYGCATITSGKGGLKETFDNDLILRKLNYTELFKLIKKLILKKDLLRKIQKKNFSNVIHKLSKKVQKIDNLKFYLLNNKINFIINKKLKILHISQFDERNDFR
;
A
#
# COMPACT_ATOMS: atom_id res chain seq x y z
N ILE A 1 33.11 20.55 -12.12
CA ILE A 1 31.88 21.31 -11.87
C ILE A 1 31.55 21.14 -10.40
N ASP A 2 31.67 22.22 -9.65
CA ASP A 2 31.47 22.25 -8.21
C ASP A 2 29.99 21.98 -7.86
N ILE A 3 29.71 20.79 -7.30
CA ILE A 3 28.36 20.29 -6.99
C ILE A 3 27.87 20.86 -5.63
N THR A 4 28.62 21.73 -4.99
CA THR A 4 28.40 22.12 -3.60
C THR A 4 27.44 23.31 -3.39
N LYS A 5 26.87 23.94 -4.42
CA LYS A 5 26.08 25.19 -4.27
C LYS A 5 24.65 25.21 -4.73
N THR A 6 24.06 24.08 -5.12
CA THR A 6 22.61 24.05 -5.39
C THR A 6 22.00 22.86 -4.67
N ILE A 7 21.27 23.09 -3.59
CA ILE A 7 20.42 22.12 -2.92
C ILE A 7 19.24 21.79 -3.87
N VAL A 8 19.53 21.17 -4.98
CA VAL A 8 18.53 20.51 -5.82
C VAL A 8 18.26 19.18 -5.16
N SER A 9 17.02 18.93 -4.72
CA SER A 9 16.68 17.62 -4.16
C SER A 9 17.09 16.52 -5.15
N LYS A 10 17.59 15.37 -4.66
CA LYS A 10 17.94 14.22 -5.52
C LYS A 10 16.79 13.85 -6.47
N ASN A 11 15.55 14.08 -6.05
CA ASN A 11 14.35 13.86 -6.83
C ASN A 11 14.25 14.78 -8.05
N ILE A 12 14.54 16.07 -7.91
CA ILE A 12 14.52 17.02 -9.02
C ILE A 12 15.64 16.73 -10.00
N PHE A 13 16.82 16.35 -9.52
CA PHE A 13 17.91 15.92 -10.40
C PHE A 13 17.51 14.73 -11.27
N TYR A 14 16.95 13.68 -10.64
CA TYR A 14 16.44 12.51 -11.35
C TYR A 14 15.33 12.90 -12.36
N THR A 15 14.40 13.76 -11.95
CA THR A 15 13.33 14.26 -12.83
C THR A 15 13.87 14.99 -14.06
N LYS A 16 14.93 15.79 -13.90
CA LYS A 16 15.59 16.46 -15.03
C LYS A 16 16.21 15.48 -16.02
N GLN A 17 16.80 14.38 -15.53
CA GLN A 17 17.33 13.32 -16.43
C GLN A 17 16.18 12.64 -17.21
N LEU A 18 15.09 12.30 -16.53
CA LEU A 18 13.90 11.74 -17.19
C LEU A 18 13.27 12.71 -18.20
N TYR A 19 13.31 14.01 -17.95
CA TYR A 19 12.84 15.00 -18.91
C TYR A 19 13.72 15.09 -20.15
N LYS A 20 15.05 14.94 -20.03
CA LYS A 20 15.96 14.81 -21.17
C LYS A 20 15.63 13.55 -21.99
N GLU A 21 15.38 12.43 -21.33
CA GLU A 21 14.95 11.19 -21.98
C GLU A 21 13.61 11.38 -22.72
N TYR A 22 12.66 12.12 -22.12
CA TYR A 22 11.42 12.51 -22.76
C TYR A 22 11.63 13.35 -24.02
N GLN A 23 12.56 14.29 -24.02
CA GLN A 23 12.88 15.14 -25.17
C GLN A 23 13.43 14.31 -26.35
N ASN A 24 14.24 13.31 -26.04
CA ASN A 24 14.82 12.41 -27.05
C ASN A 24 13.82 11.36 -27.56
N ASN A 25 12.88 10.94 -26.71
CA ASN A 25 11.92 9.89 -27.00
C ASN A 25 10.50 10.40 -26.76
N LYS A 26 9.71 10.60 -27.78
CA LYS A 26 8.32 11.01 -27.62
C LYS A 26 7.49 9.91 -26.98
N PHE A 27 7.06 10.13 -25.73
CA PHE A 27 6.15 9.23 -25.01
C PHE A 27 4.71 9.68 -25.22
N SER A 28 3.77 8.73 -25.29
CA SER A 28 2.33 9.02 -25.32
C SER A 28 1.77 9.30 -23.93
N ILE A 29 2.30 8.61 -22.93
CA ILE A 29 1.89 8.69 -21.53
C ILE A 29 3.13 8.80 -20.65
N ILE A 30 3.04 9.65 -19.62
CA ILE A 30 3.98 9.70 -18.51
C ILE A 30 3.20 9.35 -17.24
N GLU A 31 3.52 8.21 -16.65
CA GLU A 31 2.95 7.73 -15.39
C GLU A 31 3.91 8.01 -14.25
N ILE A 32 3.47 8.80 -13.25
CA ILE A 32 4.30 9.25 -12.13
C ILE A 32 3.69 8.73 -10.82
N HIS A 33 4.49 8.02 -10.04
CA HIS A 33 4.08 7.47 -8.75
C HIS A 33 4.70 8.24 -7.60
N ASN A 34 3.84 8.77 -6.74
CA ASN A 34 4.22 9.29 -5.41
C ASN A 34 5.34 10.36 -5.43
N ARG A 35 5.42 11.14 -6.51
CA ARG A 35 6.42 12.20 -6.72
C ARG A 35 5.76 13.49 -7.24
N PRO A 36 5.01 14.24 -6.40
CA PRO A 36 4.33 15.46 -6.85
C PRO A 36 5.28 16.51 -7.41
N GLU A 37 6.51 16.65 -6.86
CA GLU A 37 7.52 17.55 -7.42
C GLU A 37 7.88 17.23 -8.87
N SER A 38 7.98 15.92 -9.20
CA SER A 38 8.26 15.49 -10.57
C SER A 38 7.10 15.81 -11.50
N LEU A 39 5.87 15.64 -11.03
CA LEU A 39 4.68 16.03 -11.78
C LEU A 39 4.65 17.53 -12.04
N VAL A 40 4.86 18.37 -11.00
CA VAL A 40 4.96 19.84 -11.13
C VAL A 40 6.02 20.22 -12.16
N TYR A 41 7.18 19.57 -12.14
CA TYR A 41 8.24 19.83 -13.09
C TYR A 41 7.80 19.52 -14.54
N MET A 42 7.16 18.36 -14.79
CA MET A 42 6.66 18.00 -16.11
C MET A 42 5.58 18.96 -16.63
N ILE A 43 4.64 19.35 -15.75
CA ILE A 43 3.60 20.34 -16.09
C ILE A 43 4.23 21.68 -16.47
N LYS A 44 5.14 22.22 -15.65
CA LYS A 44 5.82 23.52 -15.92
C LYS A 44 6.63 23.50 -17.22
N ASN A 45 7.18 22.36 -17.60
CA ASN A 45 7.90 22.20 -18.86
C ASN A 45 6.98 21.82 -20.04
N LYS A 46 5.64 21.94 -19.88
CA LYS A 46 4.63 21.79 -20.94
C LYS A 46 4.80 20.52 -21.76
N VAL A 47 5.00 19.36 -21.08
CA VAL A 47 5.08 18.08 -21.78
C VAL A 47 3.79 17.79 -22.54
N LYS A 48 3.92 17.26 -23.77
CA LYS A 48 2.75 16.97 -24.64
C LYS A 48 2.13 15.60 -24.38
N SER A 49 2.75 14.78 -23.54
CA SER A 49 2.23 13.46 -23.12
C SER A 49 1.06 13.60 -22.18
N LYS A 50 0.18 12.60 -22.16
CA LYS A 50 -0.82 12.46 -21.10
C LYS A 50 -0.13 12.20 -19.77
N LEU A 51 -0.44 13.01 -18.77
CA LEU A 51 0.11 12.91 -17.43
C LEU A 51 -0.84 12.11 -16.54
N ILE A 52 -0.37 11.00 -16.02
CA ILE A 52 -1.08 10.17 -15.02
C ILE A 52 -0.28 10.22 -13.73
N PHE A 53 -0.96 10.56 -12.62
CA PHE A 53 -0.33 10.58 -11.30
C PHE A 53 -1.02 9.63 -10.34
N ILE A 54 -0.24 8.90 -9.52
CA ILE A 54 -0.77 7.95 -8.54
C ILE A 54 -0.21 8.28 -7.15
N PHE A 55 -1.12 8.68 -6.24
CA PHE A 55 -0.79 8.91 -4.84
C PHE A 55 -0.84 7.59 -4.05
N HIS A 56 0.29 7.19 -3.49
CA HIS A 56 0.42 6.04 -2.59
C HIS A 56 0.50 6.41 -1.11
N ASN A 57 0.78 7.70 -0.80
CA ASN A 57 0.91 8.21 0.56
C ASN A 57 0.00 9.43 0.77
N ASN A 58 0.02 9.98 1.99
CA ASN A 58 -0.73 11.20 2.32
C ASN A 58 -0.23 12.39 1.47
N PRO A 59 -1.06 12.99 0.60
CA PRO A 59 -0.66 14.11 -0.24
C PRO A 59 -0.16 15.32 0.55
N GLN A 60 -0.70 15.53 1.76
CA GLN A 60 -0.35 16.68 2.61
C GLN A 60 1.04 16.57 3.26
N GLU A 61 1.68 15.39 3.18
CA GLU A 61 3.03 15.12 3.70
C GLU A 61 4.08 15.03 2.57
N MET A 62 3.67 15.33 1.33
CA MET A 62 4.52 15.14 0.16
C MET A 62 4.84 16.47 -0.49
N ARG A 63 6.13 16.79 -0.59
CA ARG A 63 6.62 18.01 -1.25
C ARG A 63 6.06 18.13 -2.67
N GLY A 64 5.47 19.29 -2.99
CA GLY A 64 4.75 19.56 -4.23
C GLY A 64 3.25 19.28 -4.17
N SER A 65 2.73 18.85 -2.99
CA SER A 65 1.28 18.70 -2.74
C SER A 65 0.87 19.00 -1.29
N VAL A 66 1.75 19.62 -0.49
CA VAL A 66 1.47 19.96 0.92
C VAL A 66 0.37 21.00 1.04
N SER A 67 0.51 22.10 0.32
CA SER A 67 -0.42 23.22 0.40
C SER A 67 -1.68 23.03 -0.44
N ILE A 68 -2.75 23.72 -0.08
CA ILE A 68 -3.99 23.78 -0.88
C ILE A 68 -3.68 24.24 -2.30
N LYS A 69 -2.89 25.31 -2.46
CA LYS A 69 -2.50 25.87 -3.77
C LYS A 69 -1.79 24.84 -4.66
N GLU A 70 -0.88 24.06 -4.09
CA GLU A 70 -0.19 22.99 -4.82
C GLU A 70 -1.17 21.89 -5.27
N ARG A 71 -2.08 21.45 -4.40
CA ARG A 71 -3.05 20.41 -4.75
C ARG A 71 -4.06 20.89 -5.78
N VAL A 72 -4.54 22.14 -5.70
CA VAL A 72 -5.37 22.78 -6.75
C VAL A 72 -4.62 22.77 -8.08
N PHE A 73 -3.36 23.25 -8.09
CA PHE A 73 -2.52 23.27 -9.30
C PHE A 73 -2.39 21.87 -9.93
N LEU A 74 -2.13 20.85 -9.12
CA LEU A 74 -2.05 19.46 -9.61
C LEU A 74 -3.38 18.98 -10.18
N ALA A 75 -4.50 19.22 -9.48
CA ALA A 75 -5.83 18.79 -9.90
C ALA A 75 -6.26 19.43 -11.23
N GLU A 76 -5.83 20.65 -11.50
CA GLU A 76 -6.19 21.41 -12.70
C GLU A 76 -5.30 21.13 -13.92
N ASN A 77 -4.05 20.72 -13.68
CA ASN A 77 -3.06 20.59 -14.72
C ASN A 77 -2.60 19.14 -14.98
N THR A 78 -3.26 18.13 -14.40
CA THR A 78 -2.97 16.71 -14.61
C THR A 78 -4.12 16.06 -15.35
N ASP A 79 -3.84 15.23 -16.36
CA ASP A 79 -4.90 14.53 -17.10
C ASP A 79 -5.67 13.55 -16.21
N TYR A 80 -4.96 12.76 -15.37
CA TYR A 80 -5.57 11.81 -14.43
C TYR A 80 -4.78 11.70 -13.13
N ILE A 81 -5.50 11.74 -12.00
CA ILE A 81 -4.94 11.53 -10.66
C ILE A 81 -5.64 10.34 -10.01
N TYR A 82 -4.87 9.35 -9.61
CA TYR A 82 -5.35 8.18 -8.89
C TYR A 82 -4.90 8.17 -7.44
N PHE A 83 -5.77 7.68 -6.58
CA PHE A 83 -5.51 7.54 -5.15
C PHE A 83 -5.67 6.08 -4.74
N VAL A 84 -4.72 5.54 -3.99
CA VAL A 84 -4.76 4.14 -3.55
C VAL A 84 -5.90 3.83 -2.56
N SER A 85 -6.62 4.86 -2.06
CA SER A 85 -7.75 4.71 -1.15
C SER A 85 -8.62 5.95 -1.13
N LYS A 86 -9.86 5.84 -0.61
CA LYS A 86 -10.72 6.99 -0.28
C LYS A 86 -10.03 7.91 0.73
N TRP A 87 -9.34 7.32 1.71
CA TRP A 87 -8.62 8.09 2.72
C TRP A 87 -7.57 9.01 2.07
N VAL A 88 -6.74 8.50 1.16
CA VAL A 88 -5.75 9.31 0.43
C VAL A 88 -6.43 10.37 -0.43
N LYS A 89 -7.53 10.01 -1.13
CA LYS A 89 -8.33 10.96 -1.91
C LYS A 89 -8.88 12.08 -1.04
N ASN A 90 -9.48 11.74 0.11
CA ASN A 90 -10.02 12.74 1.03
C ASN A 90 -8.93 13.67 1.56
N LYS A 91 -7.72 13.14 1.86
CA LYS A 91 -6.57 13.96 2.26
C LYS A 91 -6.09 14.89 1.15
N PHE A 92 -6.24 14.51 -0.10
CA PHE A 92 -5.92 15.40 -1.23
C PHE A 92 -6.92 16.55 -1.35
N PHE A 93 -8.22 16.28 -1.20
CA PHE A 93 -9.28 17.28 -1.36
C PHE A 93 -9.54 18.12 -0.09
N GLU A 94 -9.00 17.71 1.06
CA GLU A 94 -9.19 18.42 2.32
C GLU A 94 -8.73 19.90 2.22
N GLY A 95 -9.69 20.82 2.37
CA GLY A 95 -9.49 22.27 2.25
C GLY A 95 -9.47 22.83 0.82
N LEU A 96 -9.69 22.01 -0.22
CA LEU A 96 -9.87 22.48 -1.59
C LEU A 96 -11.26 23.12 -1.77
N PRO A 97 -11.44 24.02 -2.75
CA PRO A 97 -12.73 24.67 -3.04
C PRO A 97 -13.78 23.71 -3.67
N TYR A 98 -13.43 22.45 -3.86
CA TYR A 98 -14.27 21.40 -4.42
C TYR A 98 -13.91 20.04 -3.80
N GLU A 99 -14.89 19.15 -3.68
CA GLU A 99 -14.73 17.83 -3.06
C GLU A 99 -14.28 16.72 -4.03
N ASN A 100 -14.40 16.95 -5.33
CA ASN A 100 -14.04 16.00 -6.37
C ASN A 100 -13.81 16.69 -7.72
N ARG A 101 -13.13 15.97 -8.64
CA ARG A 101 -12.99 16.32 -10.07
C ARG A 101 -13.07 15.06 -10.91
N ASN A 102 -13.53 15.20 -12.16
CA ASN A 102 -13.73 14.07 -13.08
C ASN A 102 -12.43 13.33 -13.45
N ASN A 103 -11.28 14.01 -13.32
CA ASN A 103 -9.96 13.41 -13.55
C ASN A 103 -9.34 12.77 -12.30
N CYS A 104 -10.07 12.68 -11.18
CA CYS A 104 -9.59 12.22 -9.88
C CYS A 104 -10.34 10.99 -9.42
N GLU A 105 -9.70 9.81 -9.47
CA GLU A 105 -10.34 8.53 -9.15
C GLU A 105 -9.58 7.69 -8.13
N ILE A 106 -10.26 6.71 -7.53
CA ILE A 106 -9.65 5.74 -6.62
C ILE A 106 -9.19 4.54 -7.42
N LEU A 107 -7.92 4.17 -7.22
CA LEU A 107 -7.28 3.02 -7.81
C LEU A 107 -6.67 2.15 -6.72
N TYR A 108 -7.43 1.18 -6.22
CA TYR A 108 -6.90 0.28 -5.21
C TYR A 108 -5.78 -0.61 -5.77
N PRO A 109 -4.71 -0.86 -4.97
CA PRO A 109 -3.64 -1.76 -5.38
C PRO A 109 -4.15 -3.17 -5.72
N ALA A 110 -3.63 -3.75 -6.77
CA ALA A 110 -3.86 -5.15 -7.12
C ALA A 110 -2.96 -6.07 -6.30
N ILE A 111 -3.41 -7.31 -6.11
CA ILE A 111 -2.63 -8.39 -5.51
C ILE A 111 -2.73 -9.66 -6.33
N SER A 112 -1.75 -10.56 -6.15
CA SER A 112 -1.80 -11.91 -6.72
C SER A 112 -2.85 -12.75 -6.00
N GLU A 113 -3.78 -13.33 -6.74
CA GLU A 113 -4.88 -14.11 -6.21
C GLU A 113 -4.48 -15.58 -6.03
N LEU A 114 -5.03 -16.24 -5.00
CA LEU A 114 -5.05 -17.68 -4.90
C LEU A 114 -6.33 -18.22 -5.52
N LYS A 115 -6.22 -19.27 -6.35
CA LYS A 115 -7.38 -19.94 -6.96
C LYS A 115 -8.27 -20.67 -5.95
N GLN A 116 -7.69 -21.12 -4.84
CA GLN A 116 -8.37 -21.90 -3.81
C GLN A 116 -7.99 -21.44 -2.42
N PHE A 117 -8.93 -21.62 -1.46
CA PHE A 117 -8.68 -21.33 -0.07
C PHE A 117 -7.58 -22.24 0.50
N PRO A 118 -6.48 -21.68 1.06
CA PRO A 118 -5.34 -22.47 1.47
C PRO A 118 -5.57 -23.21 2.81
N LYS A 119 -4.84 -24.33 3.00
CA LYS A 119 -4.79 -25.00 4.30
C LYS A 119 -4.09 -24.11 5.33
N LYS A 120 -4.72 -23.91 6.48
CA LYS A 120 -4.23 -23.05 7.56
C LYS A 120 -3.55 -23.85 8.67
N GLU A 121 -2.46 -23.31 9.16
CA GLU A 121 -1.72 -23.78 10.33
C GLU A 121 -1.98 -22.84 11.54
N LYS A 122 -1.71 -23.28 12.75
CA LYS A 122 -1.84 -22.47 13.99
C LYS A 122 -0.70 -21.45 14.08
N ILE A 123 -0.68 -20.51 13.13
CA ILE A 123 0.34 -19.46 13.00
C ILE A 123 -0.31 -18.08 13.06
N ILE A 124 0.28 -17.20 13.86
CA ILE A 124 -0.05 -15.78 13.93
C ILE A 124 1.10 -15.01 13.30
N ILE A 125 0.80 -14.12 12.34
CA ILE A 125 1.83 -13.40 11.59
C ILE A 125 1.71 -11.88 11.73
N PHE A 126 2.85 -11.22 11.86
CA PHE A 126 3.06 -9.78 11.66
C PHE A 126 4.03 -9.59 10.49
N CYS A 127 3.76 -8.63 9.61
CA CYS A 127 4.66 -8.31 8.51
C CYS A 127 4.74 -6.79 8.32
N GLY A 128 5.96 -6.23 8.38
CA GLY A 128 6.22 -4.79 8.26
C GLY A 128 7.46 -4.35 9.03
N LYS A 129 7.72 -3.04 9.04
CA LYS A 129 8.80 -2.48 9.87
C LYS A 129 8.57 -2.84 11.33
N LEU A 130 9.61 -3.35 12.00
CA LEU A 130 9.52 -3.79 13.40
C LEU A 130 9.65 -2.60 14.36
N ASN A 131 8.77 -1.60 14.21
CA ASN A 131 8.79 -0.37 14.97
C ASN A 131 7.43 -0.05 15.63
N SER A 132 7.45 0.94 16.52
CA SER A 132 6.28 1.39 17.27
C SER A 132 5.20 1.97 16.36
N SER A 133 5.56 2.65 15.27
CA SER A 133 4.59 3.25 14.34
C SER A 133 3.74 2.18 13.64
N LYS A 134 4.30 1.00 13.35
CA LYS A 134 3.58 -0.17 12.82
C LYS A 134 2.93 -1.03 13.92
N GLY A 135 3.08 -0.65 15.20
CA GLY A 135 2.50 -1.34 16.33
C GLY A 135 3.20 -2.66 16.69
N TYR A 136 4.47 -2.81 16.33
CA TYR A 136 5.22 -4.01 16.66
C TYR A 136 5.37 -4.22 18.18
N ASP A 137 5.47 -3.13 18.94
CA ASP A 137 5.43 -3.15 20.41
C ASP A 137 4.13 -3.75 20.97
N ILE A 138 2.99 -3.41 20.37
CA ILE A 138 1.67 -3.96 20.71
C ILE A 138 1.61 -5.44 20.37
N PHE A 139 2.06 -5.80 19.17
CA PHE A 139 2.12 -7.19 18.71
C PHE A 139 3.00 -8.03 19.63
N GLY A 140 4.26 -7.63 19.86
CA GLY A 140 5.21 -8.41 20.64
C GLY A 140 4.73 -8.67 22.07
N LYS A 141 4.26 -7.62 22.79
CA LYS A 141 3.71 -7.78 24.14
C LYS A 141 2.48 -8.70 24.18
N SER A 142 1.64 -8.65 23.15
CA SER A 142 0.45 -9.51 23.06
C SER A 142 0.83 -10.95 22.75
N ILE A 143 1.75 -11.15 21.78
CA ILE A 143 2.04 -12.48 21.25
C ILE A 143 2.73 -13.38 22.27
N ILE A 144 3.62 -12.83 23.13
CA ILE A 144 4.24 -13.60 24.22
C ILE A 144 3.15 -14.18 25.11
N LYS A 145 2.19 -13.35 25.58
CA LYS A 145 1.07 -13.82 26.42
C LYS A 145 0.19 -14.87 25.73
N VAL A 146 0.00 -14.75 24.39
CA VAL A 146 -0.75 -15.73 23.60
C VAL A 146 -0.02 -17.07 23.60
N LEU A 147 1.28 -17.06 23.30
CA LEU A 147 2.10 -18.28 23.18
C LEU A 147 2.32 -18.96 24.53
N ASP A 148 2.40 -18.19 25.63
CA ASP A 148 2.43 -18.73 27.00
C ASP A 148 1.16 -19.53 27.33
N ARG A 149 0.01 -19.07 26.84
CA ARG A 149 -1.29 -19.72 27.11
C ARG A 149 -1.62 -20.85 26.13
N PHE A 150 -1.25 -20.69 24.85
CA PHE A 150 -1.60 -21.60 23.75
C PHE A 150 -0.33 -22.20 23.14
N LYS A 151 0.22 -23.22 23.80
CA LYS A 151 1.54 -23.82 23.51
C LYS A 151 1.65 -24.48 22.13
N ASP A 152 0.53 -24.82 21.51
CA ASP A 152 0.44 -25.41 20.18
C ASP A 152 0.37 -24.37 19.03
N TRP A 153 0.33 -23.08 19.38
CA TRP A 153 0.41 -21.99 18.41
C TRP A 153 1.84 -21.50 18.23
N LYS A 154 2.10 -20.95 17.04
CA LYS A 154 3.37 -20.33 16.67
C LYS A 154 3.13 -18.89 16.25
N ALA A 155 4.16 -18.06 16.33
CA ALA A 155 4.11 -16.72 15.81
C ALA A 155 5.33 -16.43 14.92
N ILE A 156 5.12 -15.57 13.92
CA ILE A 156 6.17 -15.12 13.00
C ILE A 156 6.04 -13.61 12.85
N ALA A 157 7.15 -12.88 13.05
CA ALA A 157 7.29 -11.49 12.62
C ALA A 157 8.27 -11.43 11.46
N ILE A 158 7.91 -10.73 10.38
CA ILE A 158 8.77 -10.55 9.20
C ILE A 158 9.01 -9.06 8.98
N GLY A 159 10.27 -8.67 8.99
CA GLY A 159 10.70 -7.30 8.76
C GLY A 159 11.90 -6.92 9.60
N ASN A 160 12.32 -5.68 9.48
CA ASN A 160 13.44 -5.12 10.24
C ASN A 160 13.21 -3.62 10.51
N GLU A 161 13.82 -3.09 11.57
CA GLU A 161 13.94 -1.66 11.83
C GLU A 161 15.16 -1.44 12.75
N PRO A 162 16.33 -1.12 12.20
CA PRO A 162 17.55 -0.98 12.97
C PRO A 162 17.53 0.14 14.02
N ARG A 163 16.63 1.13 13.86
CA ARG A 163 16.51 2.31 14.73
C ARG A 163 15.72 2.03 16.01
N GLU A 164 14.87 1.00 16.03
CA GLU A 164 14.11 0.59 17.19
C GLU A 164 14.41 -0.88 17.52
N LYS A 165 14.89 -1.14 18.74
CA LYS A 165 15.21 -2.50 19.19
C LYS A 165 14.17 -2.98 20.18
N TYR A 166 13.56 -4.13 19.88
CA TYR A 166 12.63 -4.85 20.76
C TYR A 166 13.19 -6.25 21.06
N ASN A 167 13.20 -6.60 22.33
CA ASN A 167 13.64 -7.94 22.76
C ASN A 167 12.42 -8.77 23.17
N PHE A 168 11.71 -9.32 22.15
CA PHE A 168 10.62 -10.27 22.38
C PHE A 168 11.12 -11.68 22.07
N ALA A 169 11.24 -12.53 23.10
CA ALA A 169 11.72 -13.90 22.97
C ALA A 169 10.67 -14.90 23.47
N HIS A 170 10.41 -15.94 22.71
CA HIS A 170 9.61 -17.11 23.11
C HIS A 170 9.96 -18.28 22.18
N LYS A 171 10.00 -19.53 22.69
CA LYS A 171 10.38 -20.73 21.90
C LYS A 171 9.53 -20.95 20.64
N ASN A 172 8.27 -20.49 20.64
CA ASN A 172 7.34 -20.60 19.50
C ASN A 172 7.23 -19.29 18.68
N PHE A 173 8.08 -18.28 18.93
CA PHE A 173 8.10 -17.03 18.20
C PHE A 173 9.37 -16.92 17.38
N ARG A 174 9.22 -16.70 16.08
CA ARG A 174 10.34 -16.48 15.14
C ARG A 174 10.27 -15.08 14.59
N ILE A 175 11.40 -14.39 14.60
CA ILE A 175 11.60 -13.10 13.94
C ILE A 175 12.47 -13.35 12.72
N LEU A 176 12.01 -12.93 11.55
CA LEU A 176 12.72 -13.05 10.28
C LEU A 176 12.99 -11.66 9.76
N ASP A 177 14.17 -11.46 9.21
CA ASP A 177 14.50 -10.25 8.44
C ASP A 177 13.66 -10.15 7.16
N TRP A 178 13.85 -9.09 6.39
CA TRP A 178 13.18 -8.94 5.10
C TRP A 178 13.39 -10.16 4.20
N VAL A 179 12.31 -10.64 3.64
CA VAL A 179 12.32 -11.76 2.69
C VAL A 179 11.60 -11.36 1.41
N LYS A 180 11.91 -12.02 0.29
CA LYS A 180 11.24 -11.76 -1.00
C LYS A 180 9.71 -11.82 -0.85
N HIS A 181 8.98 -10.92 -1.51
CA HIS A 181 7.52 -10.77 -1.41
C HIS A 181 6.77 -12.10 -1.62
N GLN A 182 7.18 -12.89 -2.62
CA GLN A 182 6.58 -14.23 -2.85
C GLN A 182 6.67 -15.17 -1.63
N LYS A 183 7.73 -15.05 -0.83
CA LYS A 183 7.89 -15.82 0.41
C LYS A 183 6.95 -15.32 1.51
N ILE A 184 6.71 -14.00 1.57
CA ILE A 184 5.71 -13.43 2.48
C ILE A 184 4.32 -13.99 2.15
N LEU A 185 3.93 -14.04 0.88
CA LEU A 185 2.65 -14.58 0.44
C LEU A 185 2.50 -16.07 0.83
N LYS A 186 3.58 -16.86 0.76
CA LYS A 186 3.59 -18.25 1.26
C LYS A 186 3.40 -18.33 2.77
N TYR A 187 3.95 -17.39 3.55
CA TYR A 187 3.68 -17.32 4.99
C TYR A 187 2.22 -16.95 5.27
N TYR A 188 1.64 -15.98 4.55
CA TYR A 188 0.23 -15.65 4.68
C TYR A 188 -0.68 -16.85 4.34
N SER A 189 -0.38 -17.62 3.29
CA SER A 189 -1.20 -18.79 2.92
C SER A 189 -1.26 -19.83 4.04
N LYS A 190 -0.19 -20.00 4.82
CA LYS A 190 -0.14 -20.92 5.96
C LYS A 190 -0.72 -20.33 7.25
N SER A 191 -0.60 -19.03 7.47
CA SER A 191 -0.98 -18.39 8.73
C SER A 191 -2.49 -18.30 8.91
N SER A 192 -2.98 -18.61 10.12
CA SER A 192 -4.40 -18.51 10.47
C SER A 192 -4.83 -17.09 10.80
N ILE A 193 -3.99 -16.33 11.48
CA ILE A 193 -4.27 -14.96 11.94
C ILE A 193 -3.16 -14.04 11.49
N SER A 194 -3.50 -12.88 10.94
CA SER A 194 -2.57 -11.79 10.65
C SER A 194 -2.90 -10.59 11.52
N VAL A 195 -1.88 -9.82 11.92
CA VAL A 195 -2.05 -8.66 12.81
C VAL A 195 -1.36 -7.44 12.20
N VAL A 196 -2.14 -6.37 11.99
CA VAL A 196 -1.67 -5.09 11.43
C VAL A 196 -2.11 -3.95 12.36
N PRO A 197 -1.48 -3.82 13.55
CA PRO A 197 -1.90 -2.92 14.61
C PRO A 197 -1.26 -1.54 14.48
N SER A 198 -1.14 -1.02 13.25
CA SER A 198 -0.46 0.23 12.94
C SER A 198 -1.02 1.40 13.75
N LYS A 199 -0.14 2.17 14.39
CA LYS A 199 -0.46 3.45 15.03
C LYS A 199 -0.49 4.59 14.00
N TRP A 200 0.23 4.41 12.91
CA TRP A 200 0.26 5.34 11.79
C TRP A 200 -1.01 5.27 10.94
N GLN A 201 -1.36 6.35 10.30
CA GLN A 201 -2.46 6.42 9.33
C GLN A 201 -2.00 5.75 8.03
N GLU A 202 -2.35 4.47 7.86
CA GLU A 202 -1.96 3.73 6.66
C GLU A 202 -2.66 4.31 5.42
N PRO A 203 -1.96 4.63 4.35
CA PRO A 203 -2.59 5.12 3.13
C PRO A 203 -3.59 4.12 2.53
N PHE A 204 -3.25 2.81 2.59
CA PHE A 204 -4.14 1.73 2.19
C PHE A 204 -4.03 0.50 3.09
N GLY A 205 -2.81 -0.02 3.34
CA GLY A 205 -2.59 -1.22 4.14
C GLY A 205 -2.46 -2.50 3.29
N ARG A 206 -1.51 -2.52 2.37
CA ARG A 206 -1.25 -3.69 1.50
C ARG A 206 -1.06 -4.98 2.29
N THR A 207 -0.34 -4.96 3.40
CA THR A 207 -0.12 -6.15 4.25
C THR A 207 -1.44 -6.72 4.80
N ALA A 208 -2.39 -5.86 5.17
CA ALA A 208 -3.71 -6.29 5.63
C ALA A 208 -4.50 -6.93 4.47
N MET A 209 -4.50 -6.29 3.31
CA MET A 209 -5.16 -6.79 2.12
C MET A 209 -4.56 -8.13 1.65
N GLU A 210 -3.25 -8.21 1.54
CA GLU A 210 -2.54 -9.43 1.10
C GLU A 210 -2.80 -10.60 2.06
N SER A 211 -2.71 -10.36 3.37
CA SER A 211 -2.99 -11.42 4.35
C SER A 211 -4.44 -11.90 4.30
N ALA A 212 -5.40 -10.99 4.11
CA ALA A 212 -6.82 -11.32 3.96
C ALA A 212 -7.08 -12.12 2.67
N ALA A 213 -6.50 -11.71 1.54
CA ALA A 213 -6.60 -12.41 0.26
C ALA A 213 -5.97 -13.80 0.29
N TYR A 214 -5.03 -14.02 1.18
CA TYR A 214 -4.43 -15.33 1.43
C TYR A 214 -5.11 -16.08 2.58
N GLY A 215 -6.31 -15.66 2.98
CA GLY A 215 -7.19 -16.38 3.90
C GLY A 215 -6.82 -16.26 5.37
N CYS A 216 -6.08 -15.24 5.80
CA CYS A 216 -5.90 -14.96 7.21
C CYS A 216 -7.14 -14.27 7.81
N ALA A 217 -7.46 -14.57 9.07
CA ALA A 217 -8.28 -13.69 9.88
C ALA A 217 -7.43 -12.49 10.28
N THR A 218 -7.63 -11.35 9.60
CA THR A 218 -6.73 -10.20 9.71
C THR A 218 -7.27 -9.18 10.70
N ILE A 219 -6.53 -8.98 11.79
CA ILE A 219 -6.81 -7.98 12.82
C ILE A 219 -6.09 -6.68 12.44
N THR A 220 -6.81 -5.55 12.42
CA THR A 220 -6.23 -4.24 12.08
C THR A 220 -6.53 -3.18 13.14
N SER A 221 -5.80 -2.08 13.09
CA SER A 221 -6.11 -0.88 13.87
C SER A 221 -7.25 -0.05 13.26
N GLY A 222 -7.60 -0.28 12.01
CA GLY A 222 -8.58 0.53 11.28
C GLY A 222 -8.13 1.97 10.98
N LYS A 223 -6.84 2.32 11.11
CA LYS A 223 -6.35 3.69 10.86
C LYS A 223 -6.11 3.95 9.38
N GLY A 224 -6.49 5.15 8.93
CA GLY A 224 -6.36 5.56 7.53
C GLY A 224 -7.15 4.67 6.58
N GLY A 225 -6.54 4.28 5.47
CA GLY A 225 -7.11 3.40 4.46
C GLY A 225 -7.25 1.92 4.87
N LEU A 226 -6.79 1.50 6.07
CA LEU A 226 -6.99 0.13 6.56
C LEU A 226 -8.46 -0.28 6.63
N LYS A 227 -9.38 0.68 6.84
CA LYS A 227 -10.84 0.41 6.85
C LYS A 227 -11.38 0.02 5.48
N GLU A 228 -10.64 0.29 4.42
CA GLU A 228 -11.10 0.13 3.04
C GLU A 228 -10.55 -1.14 2.36
N THR A 229 -9.58 -1.79 2.97
CA THR A 229 -8.88 -2.94 2.37
C THR A 229 -9.84 -4.11 2.11
N PHE A 230 -10.74 -4.37 3.05
CA PHE A 230 -11.79 -5.40 2.98
C PHE A 230 -12.82 -5.14 4.08
N ASP A 231 -13.96 -5.87 4.06
CA ASP A 231 -14.96 -5.76 5.11
C ASP A 231 -14.43 -6.42 6.39
N ASN A 232 -13.82 -5.60 7.23
CA ASN A 232 -13.07 -6.06 8.38
C ASN A 232 -13.91 -6.03 9.68
N ASP A 233 -14.24 -7.22 10.17
CA ASP A 233 -14.93 -7.39 11.44
C ASP A 233 -13.96 -7.36 12.66
N LEU A 234 -12.65 -7.35 12.41
CA LEU A 234 -11.61 -7.48 13.42
C LEU A 234 -10.79 -6.17 13.57
N ILE A 235 -11.48 -5.09 13.86
CA ILE A 235 -10.83 -3.80 14.16
C ILE A 235 -10.61 -3.69 15.67
N LEU A 236 -9.39 -3.35 16.08
CA LEU A 236 -9.04 -3.08 17.47
C LEU A 236 -9.77 -1.83 17.97
N ARG A 237 -10.63 -1.98 18.99
CA ARG A 237 -11.34 -0.85 19.62
C ARG A 237 -10.38 0.05 20.38
N LYS A 238 -9.41 -0.55 21.06
CA LYS A 238 -8.30 0.14 21.74
C LYS A 238 -6.98 -0.39 21.21
N LEU A 239 -6.10 0.53 20.81
CA LEU A 239 -4.81 0.17 20.23
C LEU A 239 -3.78 -0.11 21.33
N ASN A 240 -3.94 -1.25 22.00
CA ASN A 240 -3.05 -1.74 23.03
C ASN A 240 -2.94 -3.28 23.00
N TYR A 241 -1.93 -3.80 23.69
CA TYR A 241 -1.63 -5.24 23.69
C TYR A 241 -2.70 -6.08 24.40
N THR A 242 -3.41 -5.52 25.37
CA THR A 242 -4.47 -6.25 26.13
C THR A 242 -5.67 -6.50 25.23
N GLU A 243 -6.09 -5.52 24.45
CA GLU A 243 -7.19 -5.67 23.49
C GLU A 243 -6.83 -6.65 22.38
N LEU A 244 -5.61 -6.54 21.85
CA LEU A 244 -5.11 -7.48 20.84
C LEU A 244 -5.07 -8.91 21.39
N PHE A 245 -4.56 -9.12 22.60
CA PHE A 245 -4.57 -10.43 23.27
C PHE A 245 -5.98 -11.01 23.40
N LYS A 246 -6.95 -10.21 23.88
CA LYS A 246 -8.35 -10.64 24.03
C LYS A 246 -8.93 -11.08 22.68
N LEU A 247 -8.67 -10.33 21.61
CA LEU A 247 -9.20 -10.63 20.29
C LEU A 247 -8.58 -11.89 19.69
N ILE A 248 -7.26 -12.06 19.78
CA ILE A 248 -6.55 -13.27 19.34
C ILE A 248 -7.07 -14.49 20.14
N LYS A 249 -7.15 -14.38 21.48
CA LYS A 249 -7.69 -15.43 22.36
C LYS A 249 -9.11 -15.85 21.93
N LYS A 250 -9.99 -14.88 21.62
CA LYS A 250 -11.35 -15.16 21.15
C LYS A 250 -11.34 -15.98 19.86
N LEU A 251 -10.48 -15.65 18.89
CA LEU A 251 -10.36 -16.38 17.64
C LEU A 251 -9.81 -17.79 17.83
N ILE A 252 -8.82 -17.97 18.70
CA ILE A 252 -8.24 -19.29 19.00
C ILE A 252 -9.28 -20.23 19.62
N LEU A 253 -10.06 -19.72 20.58
CA LEU A 253 -11.06 -20.51 21.30
C LEU A 253 -12.31 -20.79 20.45
N LYS A 254 -12.71 -19.86 19.58
CA LYS A 254 -13.89 -19.99 18.69
C LYS A 254 -13.47 -20.36 17.27
N LYS A 255 -13.14 -21.64 17.07
CA LYS A 255 -12.60 -22.16 15.77
C LYS A 255 -13.53 -21.89 14.57
N ASP A 256 -14.85 -22.02 14.76
CA ASP A 256 -15.84 -21.76 13.70
C ASP A 256 -15.87 -20.27 13.32
N LEU A 257 -15.79 -19.38 14.31
CA LEU A 257 -15.68 -17.95 14.07
C LEU A 257 -14.39 -17.62 13.28
N LEU A 258 -13.26 -18.19 13.71
CA LEU A 258 -11.99 -18.03 13.01
C LEU A 258 -12.12 -18.46 11.55
N ARG A 259 -12.67 -19.66 11.31
CA ARG A 259 -12.84 -20.21 9.96
C ARG A 259 -13.80 -19.38 9.10
N LYS A 260 -14.91 -18.93 9.68
CA LYS A 260 -15.89 -18.05 9.02
C LYS A 260 -15.21 -16.76 8.55
N ILE A 261 -14.45 -16.09 9.43
CA ILE A 261 -13.76 -14.83 9.09
C ILE A 261 -12.67 -15.06 8.03
N GLN A 262 -11.90 -16.13 8.13
CA GLN A 262 -10.89 -16.50 7.13
C GLN A 262 -11.50 -16.64 5.73
N LYS A 263 -12.60 -17.37 5.60
CA LYS A 263 -13.32 -17.54 4.33
C LYS A 263 -13.92 -16.23 3.82
N LYS A 264 -14.54 -15.44 4.71
CA LYS A 264 -15.10 -14.12 4.37
C LYS A 264 -14.01 -13.18 3.82
N ASN A 265 -12.87 -13.08 4.50
CA ASN A 265 -11.76 -12.24 4.06
C ASN A 265 -11.24 -12.67 2.69
N PHE A 266 -11.03 -13.98 2.50
CA PHE A 266 -10.57 -14.54 1.24
C PHE A 266 -11.49 -14.17 0.07
N SER A 267 -12.80 -14.44 0.18
CA SER A 267 -13.75 -14.15 -0.90
C SER A 267 -13.95 -12.65 -1.15
N ASN A 268 -14.05 -11.83 -0.10
CA ASN A 268 -14.31 -10.39 -0.25
C ASN A 268 -13.16 -9.66 -0.94
N VAL A 269 -11.90 -9.97 -0.59
CA VAL A 269 -10.75 -9.32 -1.19
C VAL A 269 -10.63 -9.68 -2.66
N ILE A 270 -10.79 -10.96 -3.00
CA ILE A 270 -10.73 -11.44 -4.39
C ILE A 270 -11.79 -10.73 -5.24
N HIS A 271 -13.04 -10.69 -4.77
CA HIS A 271 -14.12 -10.05 -5.51
C HIS A 271 -13.89 -8.55 -5.73
N LYS A 272 -13.38 -7.82 -4.72
CA LYS A 272 -13.09 -6.39 -4.84
C LYS A 272 -11.98 -6.09 -5.85
N LEU A 273 -10.95 -6.92 -5.87
CA LEU A 273 -9.74 -6.65 -6.65
C LEU A 273 -9.89 -7.03 -8.12
N SER A 274 -10.48 -8.19 -8.43
CA SER A 274 -10.66 -8.62 -9.82
C SER A 274 -11.49 -7.62 -10.64
N LYS A 275 -12.57 -7.05 -10.07
CA LYS A 275 -13.38 -6.03 -10.74
C LYS A 275 -12.62 -4.71 -10.99
N LYS A 276 -11.61 -4.39 -10.17
CA LYS A 276 -10.85 -3.13 -10.27
C LYS A 276 -9.65 -3.23 -11.18
N VAL A 277 -8.99 -4.37 -11.21
CA VAL A 277 -7.93 -4.66 -12.20
C VAL A 277 -8.50 -4.54 -13.61
N GLN A 278 -9.67 -5.11 -13.88
CA GLN A 278 -10.36 -4.94 -15.16
C GLN A 278 -10.65 -3.47 -15.50
N LYS A 279 -10.99 -2.63 -14.50
CA LYS A 279 -11.23 -1.19 -14.73
C LYS A 279 -9.94 -0.44 -15.09
N ILE A 280 -8.79 -0.84 -14.54
CA ILE A 280 -7.48 -0.25 -14.86
C ILE A 280 -7.06 -0.61 -16.29
N ASP A 281 -7.15 -1.89 -16.64
CA ASP A 281 -6.79 -2.36 -17.97
C ASP A 281 -7.73 -1.76 -19.01
N ASN A 282 -9.02 -1.67 -18.72
CA ASN A 282 -10.00 -1.00 -19.57
C ASN A 282 -9.74 0.51 -19.69
N LEU A 283 -9.29 1.17 -18.63
CA LEU A 283 -8.99 2.59 -18.67
C LEU A 283 -7.68 2.87 -19.42
N LYS A 284 -6.64 2.08 -19.20
CA LYS A 284 -5.42 2.11 -20.02
C LYS A 284 -5.77 1.87 -21.49
N PHE A 285 -6.59 0.87 -21.77
CA PHE A 285 -7.09 0.57 -23.11
C PHE A 285 -7.95 1.70 -23.70
N TYR A 286 -8.83 2.32 -22.92
CA TYR A 286 -9.65 3.47 -23.34
C TYR A 286 -8.81 4.72 -23.61
N LEU A 287 -7.84 5.02 -22.75
CA LEU A 287 -6.87 6.11 -22.97
C LEU A 287 -6.02 5.86 -24.22
N LEU A 288 -5.76 4.60 -24.54
CA LEU A 288 -5.08 4.16 -25.75
C LEU A 288 -5.99 4.28 -26.98
N ASN A 289 -7.23 3.82 -26.90
CA ASN A 289 -8.16 3.76 -28.02
C ASN A 289 -8.71 5.13 -28.46
N ASN A 290 -8.95 6.06 -27.55
CA ASN A 290 -9.38 7.42 -27.93
C ASN A 290 -8.30 8.24 -28.67
N LYS A 291 -7.06 7.72 -28.72
CA LYS A 291 -5.99 8.20 -29.62
C LYS A 291 -5.68 7.24 -30.77
N ILE A 292 -6.26 6.05 -30.80
CA ILE A 292 -5.95 5.00 -31.80
C ILE A 292 -6.43 5.36 -33.20
N ASN A 293 -7.40 6.24 -33.38
CA ASN A 293 -7.66 6.81 -34.70
C ASN A 293 -6.44 7.55 -35.31
N PHE A 294 -5.37 7.75 -34.51
CA PHE A 294 -4.12 8.40 -34.94
C PHE A 294 -2.88 7.48 -34.95
N ILE A 295 -2.95 6.23 -34.40
CA ILE A 295 -1.76 5.42 -34.10
C ILE A 295 -1.91 3.94 -34.49
N ILE A 296 -2.51 3.65 -35.63
CA ILE A 296 -2.50 2.25 -36.16
C ILE A 296 -1.08 1.74 -36.49
N ASN A 297 -0.05 2.60 -36.48
CA ASN A 297 1.34 2.23 -36.88
C ASN A 297 2.47 2.61 -35.92
N LYS A 298 2.24 3.03 -34.67
CA LYS A 298 3.34 3.35 -33.73
C LYS A 298 3.22 2.61 -32.41
N LYS A 299 4.27 1.88 -32.01
CA LYS A 299 4.37 1.25 -30.67
C LYS A 299 4.13 2.30 -29.58
N LEU A 300 3.19 2.02 -28.68
CA LEU A 300 2.93 2.84 -27.50
C LEU A 300 4.19 2.90 -26.64
N LYS A 301 4.67 4.10 -26.31
CA LYS A 301 5.76 4.33 -25.37
C LYS A 301 5.21 4.95 -24.10
N ILE A 302 5.42 4.29 -22.97
CA ILE A 302 5.06 4.77 -21.62
C ILE A 302 6.36 5.03 -20.85
N LEU A 303 6.50 6.25 -20.31
CA LEU A 303 7.54 6.58 -19.36
C LEU A 303 6.97 6.41 -17.95
N HIS A 304 7.54 5.49 -17.20
CA HIS A 304 7.13 5.20 -15.82
C HIS A 304 8.14 5.78 -14.83
N ILE A 305 7.68 6.69 -13.98
CA ILE A 305 8.48 7.35 -12.96
C ILE A 305 8.04 6.85 -11.59
N SER A 306 8.81 5.97 -10.98
CA SER A 306 8.56 5.48 -9.63
C SER A 306 9.81 5.60 -8.75
N GLN A 307 9.61 5.53 -7.46
CA GLN A 307 10.72 5.42 -6.52
C GLN A 307 11.18 3.96 -6.50
N PHE A 308 12.26 3.64 -7.22
CA PHE A 308 13.06 2.47 -6.91
C PHE A 308 14.03 2.88 -5.78
N ASP A 309 13.75 2.45 -4.59
CA ASP A 309 14.76 2.34 -3.54
C ASP A 309 15.10 0.85 -3.48
N GLU A 310 16.31 0.47 -3.88
CA GLU A 310 16.78 -0.92 -3.83
C GLU A 310 16.62 -1.56 -2.44
N ARG A 311 16.51 -0.71 -1.40
CA ARG A 311 16.22 -1.09 -0.02
C ARG A 311 14.72 -1.31 0.26
N ASN A 312 13.82 -1.02 -0.71
CA ASN A 312 12.37 -1.05 -0.55
C ASN A 312 11.64 -1.95 -1.56
N ASP A 313 12.34 -2.87 -2.22
CA ASP A 313 11.74 -3.91 -3.08
C ASP A 313 10.76 -4.86 -2.33
N PHE A 314 10.44 -4.51 -1.08
CA PHE A 314 9.51 -5.22 -0.19
C PHE A 314 8.21 -4.44 0.07
N ARG A 315 7.86 -3.49 -0.78
CA ARG A 315 6.57 -2.80 -0.70
C ARG A 315 5.58 -3.28 -1.75
#